data_6ddaacddcc52354e1f2305effccdc51a
#
_entry.id   6ddaacddcc52354e1f2305effccdc51a
#
_cell.length_a   1.000
_cell.length_b   1.000
_cell.length_c   1.000
_cell.angle_alpha   90.00
_cell.angle_beta   90.00
_cell.angle_gamma   90.00
#
_symmetry.space_group_name_H-M   'P 1'
#
loop_
_entity.id
_entity.type
_entity.pdbx_description
1 polymer ?
#
loop_
_entity_poly.entity_id
_entity_poly.type
_entity_poly.pdbx_seq_one_letter_code
_entity_poly.pdbx_strand_id
1 'polypeptide(L)'
;MNRHLIFALCAAVGFSVSGVSLAQDVPADKEAAAKAAKAAKVKFRWGKSLKSAQKQSEETGLPIVLLFTGTSWCGYCVKLEKEVLSKKEFKQGMDGVAIGVKFEFSSSDFSKSKGAKTYKVTGVPAMVVVDAEGKELGRTGYIPGRTPVQYVEFFKKYAPKTAEAK
;
A
#
# COMPACT_ATOMS: atom_id res chain seq x y z
N MET A 1 45.21 63.87 -19.94
CA MET A 1 46.55 63.26 -20.21
C MET A 1 46.37 61.79 -20.38
N ASN A 2 46.38 61.30 -21.59
CA ASN A 2 47.25 60.25 -22.13
C ASN A 2 47.00 58.89 -21.56
N ARG A 3 46.86 57.81 -22.24
CA ARG A 3 47.06 57.38 -23.67
C ARG A 3 46.80 55.82 -23.64
N HIS A 4 46.12 55.36 -24.69
CA HIS A 4 46.46 54.21 -25.56
C HIS A 4 46.90 52.90 -24.88
N LEU A 5 46.62 51.73 -25.31
CA LEU A 5 46.50 51.02 -26.60
C LEU A 5 45.92 49.64 -26.32
N ILE A 6 44.97 49.12 -27.03
CA ILE A 6 44.98 48.18 -28.17
C ILE A 6 45.87 46.91 -27.95
N PHE A 7 45.29 45.77 -28.16
CA PHE A 7 45.66 44.50 -28.80
C PHE A 7 45.04 43.33 -28.04
N ALA A 8 44.43 42.43 -28.50
CA ALA A 8 44.24 41.68 -29.73
C ALA A 8 43.72 40.28 -29.32
N LEU A 9 42.66 39.93 -29.89
CA LEU A 9 42.31 38.66 -30.52
C LEU A 9 43.10 37.40 -30.05
N CYS A 10 42.42 36.44 -29.42
CA CYS A 10 42.61 35.05 -29.73
C CYS A 10 41.33 34.27 -29.46
N ALA A 11 40.74 33.77 -30.53
CA ALA A 11 39.63 32.83 -30.53
C ALA A 11 40.13 31.46 -30.03
N ALA A 12 39.50 30.90 -29.03
CA ALA A 12 39.53 29.47 -28.75
C ALA A 12 38.12 28.97 -28.64
N VAL A 13 37.66 28.36 -29.70
CA VAL A 13 36.40 27.59 -29.77
C VAL A 13 36.60 26.32 -28.99
N GLY A 14 36.23 26.35 -27.72
CA GLY A 14 36.09 25.14 -26.88
C GLY A 14 34.69 24.57 -27.05
N PHE A 15 34.54 23.60 -27.91
CA PHE A 15 33.32 22.80 -28.07
C PHE A 15 33.20 21.83 -26.88
N SER A 16 32.62 22.28 -25.78
CA SER A 16 32.22 21.40 -24.69
C SER A 16 31.00 20.63 -25.12
N VAL A 17 31.20 19.37 -25.49
CA VAL A 17 30.15 18.39 -25.64
C VAL A 17 29.64 18.07 -24.22
N SER A 18 28.66 18.83 -23.78
CA SER A 18 27.86 18.49 -22.62
C SER A 18 27.10 17.21 -22.95
N GLY A 19 27.53 16.08 -22.39
CA GLY A 19 26.80 14.83 -22.42
C GLY A 19 25.39 15.03 -21.85
N VAL A 20 24.41 15.11 -22.72
CA VAL A 20 23.01 15.02 -22.37
C VAL A 20 22.78 13.61 -21.89
N SER A 21 22.79 13.42 -20.57
CA SER A 21 22.29 12.20 -19.93
C SER A 21 20.79 12.16 -20.24
N LEU A 22 20.41 11.31 -21.18
CA LEU A 22 19.03 10.94 -21.43
C LEU A 22 18.56 10.10 -20.21
N ALA A 23 18.26 10.77 -19.11
CA ALA A 23 17.35 10.24 -18.13
C ALA A 23 16.01 10.09 -18.87
N GLN A 24 15.65 8.84 -19.17
CA GLN A 24 14.38 8.52 -19.78
C GLN A 24 13.31 8.88 -18.74
N ASP A 25 12.67 10.03 -18.92
CA ASP A 25 11.41 10.38 -18.29
C ASP A 25 10.37 9.36 -18.77
N VAL A 26 10.24 8.27 -18.01
CA VAL A 26 9.10 7.37 -18.17
C VAL A 26 7.91 8.14 -17.62
N PRO A 27 6.91 8.52 -18.45
CA PRO A 27 5.81 9.33 -17.98
C PRO A 27 5.12 8.59 -16.82
N ALA A 28 4.91 9.30 -15.71
CA ALA A 28 4.31 8.77 -14.48
C ALA A 28 2.99 8.02 -14.72
N ASP A 29 2.26 8.41 -15.74
CA ASP A 29 1.03 7.76 -16.19
C ASP A 29 1.23 6.30 -16.67
N LYS A 30 2.36 6.00 -17.30
CA LYS A 30 2.65 4.64 -17.80
C LYS A 30 3.00 3.70 -16.65
N GLU A 31 3.69 4.18 -15.63
CA GLU A 31 3.99 3.40 -14.42
C GLU A 31 2.73 3.14 -13.60
N ALA A 32 1.88 4.16 -13.42
CA ALA A 32 0.61 4.03 -12.73
C ALA A 32 -0.32 3.02 -13.43
N ALA A 33 -0.42 3.06 -14.77
CA ALA A 33 -1.19 2.12 -15.55
C ALA A 33 -0.65 0.68 -15.43
N ALA A 34 0.68 0.50 -15.42
CA ALA A 34 1.31 -0.81 -15.25
C ALA A 34 1.05 -1.38 -13.85
N LYS A 35 1.10 -0.57 -12.80
CA LYS A 35 0.74 -0.97 -11.41
C LYS A 35 -0.74 -1.34 -11.32
N ALA A 36 -1.63 -0.56 -11.91
CA ALA A 36 -3.07 -0.84 -11.93
C ALA A 36 -3.39 -2.18 -12.64
N ALA A 37 -2.74 -2.46 -13.77
CA ALA A 37 -2.90 -3.74 -14.47
C ALA A 37 -2.40 -4.94 -13.65
N LYS A 38 -1.32 -4.77 -12.87
CA LYS A 38 -0.84 -5.79 -11.92
C LYS A 38 -1.81 -5.95 -10.75
N ALA A 39 -2.31 -4.85 -10.19
CA ALA A 39 -3.26 -4.82 -9.09
C ALA A 39 -4.52 -5.64 -9.40
N ALA A 40 -5.11 -5.45 -10.58
CA ALA A 40 -6.33 -6.15 -11.00
C ALA A 40 -6.17 -7.69 -11.04
N LYS A 41 -4.95 -8.20 -11.15
CA LYS A 41 -4.66 -9.66 -11.16
C LYS A 41 -4.44 -10.24 -9.76
N VAL A 42 -4.35 -9.41 -8.73
CA VAL A 42 -4.10 -9.86 -7.36
C VAL A 42 -5.36 -10.49 -6.79
N LYS A 43 -5.29 -11.78 -6.47
CA LYS A 43 -6.33 -12.48 -5.73
C LYS A 43 -6.14 -12.28 -4.23
N PHE A 44 -7.19 -11.82 -3.56
CA PHE A 44 -7.12 -11.56 -2.12
C PHE A 44 -6.93 -12.86 -1.33
N ARG A 45 -5.90 -12.87 -0.48
CA ARG A 45 -5.61 -13.94 0.48
C ARG A 45 -4.96 -13.36 1.73
N TRP A 46 -5.22 -14.00 2.87
CA TRP A 46 -4.52 -13.67 4.11
C TRP A 46 -3.13 -14.30 4.12
N GLY A 47 -2.09 -13.48 3.96
CA GLY A 47 -0.69 -13.86 4.15
C GLY A 47 -0.29 -13.77 5.63
N LYS A 48 0.95 -14.20 5.93
CA LYS A 48 1.54 -14.16 7.28
C LYS A 48 2.74 -13.20 7.38
N SER A 49 3.26 -12.73 6.25
CA SER A 49 4.48 -11.91 6.19
C SER A 49 4.17 -10.49 5.74
N LEU A 50 4.40 -9.53 6.63
CA LEU A 50 4.29 -8.10 6.30
C LEU A 50 5.32 -7.71 5.23
N LYS A 51 6.57 -8.19 5.34
CA LYS A 51 7.63 -7.89 4.38
C LYS A 51 7.26 -8.33 2.95
N SER A 52 6.64 -9.52 2.80
CA SER A 52 6.17 -9.99 1.50
C SER A 52 5.01 -9.14 0.96
N ALA A 53 4.10 -8.72 1.85
CA ALA A 53 2.99 -7.85 1.48
C ALA A 53 3.47 -6.45 1.06
N GLN A 54 4.48 -5.90 1.74
CA GLN A 54 5.08 -4.62 1.38
C GLN A 54 5.70 -4.66 -0.03
N LYS A 55 6.51 -5.69 -0.32
CA LYS A 55 7.05 -5.88 -1.68
C LYS A 55 5.94 -5.95 -2.74
N GLN A 56 4.88 -6.72 -2.48
CA GLN A 56 3.75 -6.81 -3.39
C GLN A 56 3.01 -5.47 -3.53
N SER A 57 2.90 -4.71 -2.45
CA SER A 57 2.31 -3.36 -2.44
C SER A 57 3.12 -2.38 -3.29
N GLU A 58 4.45 -2.39 -3.18
CA GLU A 58 5.35 -1.60 -4.04
C GLU A 58 5.15 -1.89 -5.53
N GLU A 59 4.99 -3.18 -5.88
CA GLU A 59 4.83 -3.63 -7.27
C GLU A 59 3.44 -3.33 -7.87
N THR A 60 2.40 -3.28 -7.02
CA THR A 60 1.00 -3.19 -7.45
C THR A 60 0.32 -1.88 -7.10
N GLY A 61 0.89 -1.12 -6.15
CA GLY A 61 0.24 0.07 -5.59
C GLY A 61 -0.95 -0.23 -4.67
N LEU A 62 -1.25 -1.52 -4.40
CA LEU A 62 -2.35 -1.89 -3.52
C LEU A 62 -2.00 -1.62 -2.05
N PRO A 63 -2.95 -1.13 -1.23
CA PRO A 63 -2.77 -1.03 0.20
C PRO A 63 -2.71 -2.41 0.85
N ILE A 64 -2.17 -2.47 2.05
CA ILE A 64 -2.07 -3.68 2.86
C ILE A 64 -3.10 -3.60 3.99
N VAL A 65 -3.90 -4.63 4.18
CA VAL A 65 -4.80 -4.77 5.34
C VAL A 65 -4.18 -5.71 6.35
N LEU A 66 -3.84 -5.18 7.52
CA LEU A 66 -3.30 -5.92 8.65
C LEU A 66 -4.45 -6.31 9.56
N LEU A 67 -4.77 -7.59 9.65
CA LEU A 67 -5.77 -8.13 10.57
C LEU A 67 -5.08 -8.61 11.85
N PHE A 68 -5.41 -8.00 12.96
CA PHE A 68 -5.04 -8.44 14.31
C PHE A 68 -6.23 -9.17 14.91
N THR A 69 -6.05 -10.46 15.26
CA THR A 69 -7.16 -11.33 15.67
C THR A 69 -6.70 -12.38 16.67
N GLY A 70 -7.64 -13.02 17.35
CA GLY A 70 -7.40 -14.09 18.31
C GLY A 70 -8.62 -15.00 18.36
N THR A 71 -8.84 -15.79 17.30
CA THR A 71 -10.06 -16.59 17.13
C THR A 71 -10.24 -17.69 18.17
N SER A 72 -9.17 -18.08 18.87
CA SER A 72 -9.23 -19.07 19.95
C SER A 72 -9.85 -18.57 21.26
N TRP A 73 -9.92 -17.24 21.48
CA TRP A 73 -10.35 -16.65 22.75
C TRP A 73 -11.25 -15.40 22.60
N CYS A 74 -11.28 -14.77 21.42
CA CYS A 74 -11.98 -13.53 21.20
C CYS A 74 -13.31 -13.77 20.44
N GLY A 75 -14.43 -13.68 21.10
CA GLY A 75 -15.75 -13.91 20.50
C GLY A 75 -16.08 -12.99 19.32
N TYR A 76 -15.68 -11.72 19.37
CA TYR A 76 -15.87 -10.79 18.24
C TYR A 76 -14.95 -11.12 17.05
N CYS A 77 -13.77 -11.72 17.30
CA CYS A 77 -12.90 -12.21 16.24
C CYS A 77 -13.54 -13.38 15.50
N VAL A 78 -14.15 -14.31 16.25
CA VAL A 78 -14.92 -15.42 15.67
C VAL A 78 -16.10 -14.92 14.85
N LYS A 79 -16.84 -13.93 15.36
CA LYS A 79 -17.95 -13.31 14.62
C LYS A 79 -17.47 -12.66 13.33
N LEU A 80 -16.41 -11.84 13.38
CA LEU A 80 -15.84 -11.20 12.19
C LEU A 80 -15.42 -12.25 11.14
N GLU A 81 -14.74 -13.32 11.56
CA GLU A 81 -14.34 -14.40 10.66
C GLU A 81 -15.56 -15.05 10.01
N LYS A 82 -16.57 -15.45 10.81
CA LYS A 82 -17.76 -16.18 10.36
C LYS A 82 -18.72 -15.33 9.52
N GLU A 83 -18.93 -14.08 9.91
CA GLU A 83 -19.95 -13.21 9.32
C GLU A 83 -19.43 -12.41 8.13
N VAL A 84 -18.11 -12.17 8.07
CA VAL A 84 -17.49 -11.28 7.06
C VAL A 84 -16.37 -11.97 6.31
N LEU A 85 -15.25 -12.29 6.97
CA LEU A 85 -14.00 -12.63 6.28
C LEU A 85 -14.05 -13.98 5.53
N SER A 86 -14.87 -14.95 6.03
CA SER A 86 -15.06 -16.22 5.35
C SER A 86 -16.02 -16.14 4.15
N LYS A 87 -16.81 -15.08 4.05
CA LYS A 87 -17.82 -14.94 3.02
C LYS A 87 -17.22 -14.74 1.63
N LYS A 88 -17.88 -15.32 0.64
CA LYS A 88 -17.47 -15.23 -0.77
C LYS A 88 -17.48 -13.79 -1.27
N GLU A 89 -18.48 -13.03 -0.87
CA GLU A 89 -18.66 -11.62 -1.22
C GLU A 89 -17.48 -10.76 -0.74
N PHE A 90 -16.99 -11.01 0.49
CA PHE A 90 -15.80 -10.35 1.00
C PHE A 90 -14.55 -10.76 0.20
N LYS A 91 -14.29 -12.06 0.09
CA LYS A 91 -13.09 -12.59 -0.55
C LYS A 91 -12.96 -12.13 -2.01
N GLN A 92 -14.04 -12.24 -2.77
CA GLN A 92 -14.07 -11.82 -4.18
C GLN A 92 -14.07 -10.30 -4.32
N GLY A 93 -14.79 -9.60 -3.44
CA GLY A 93 -14.82 -8.14 -3.46
C GLY A 93 -13.48 -7.49 -3.11
N MET A 94 -12.62 -8.19 -2.40
CA MET A 94 -11.26 -7.73 -2.06
C MET A 94 -10.21 -8.04 -3.13
N ASP A 95 -10.54 -8.84 -4.16
CA ASP A 95 -9.64 -9.08 -5.30
C ASP A 95 -9.29 -7.75 -5.97
N GLY A 96 -8.01 -7.48 -6.14
CA GLY A 96 -7.53 -6.23 -6.73
C GLY A 96 -7.74 -4.97 -5.87
N VAL A 97 -8.21 -5.11 -4.63
CA VAL A 97 -8.48 -3.98 -3.72
C VAL A 97 -7.36 -3.82 -2.68
N ALA A 98 -6.89 -4.91 -2.09
CA ALA A 98 -5.85 -4.86 -1.08
C ALA A 98 -5.09 -6.19 -0.96
N ILE A 99 -3.98 -6.16 -0.25
CA ILE A 99 -3.17 -7.32 0.14
C ILE A 99 -3.44 -7.61 1.61
N GLY A 100 -3.81 -8.85 1.96
CA GLY A 100 -4.13 -9.23 3.33
C GLY A 100 -2.92 -9.77 4.08
N VAL A 101 -2.74 -9.34 5.35
CA VAL A 101 -1.81 -9.96 6.32
C VAL A 101 -2.57 -10.23 7.61
N LYS A 102 -2.58 -11.49 8.06
CA LYS A 102 -3.29 -11.91 9.28
C LYS A 102 -2.30 -12.23 10.39
N PHE A 103 -2.47 -11.57 11.52
CA PHE A 103 -1.75 -11.83 12.76
C PHE A 103 -2.72 -12.46 13.76
N GLU A 104 -2.52 -13.75 14.03
CA GLU A 104 -3.28 -14.52 15.01
C GLU A 104 -2.51 -14.58 16.33
N PHE A 105 -3.14 -14.20 17.41
CA PHE A 105 -2.52 -14.14 18.74
C PHE A 105 -3.27 -14.99 19.77
N SER A 106 -2.53 -15.57 20.73
CA SER A 106 -3.10 -15.96 22.00
C SER A 106 -3.42 -14.73 22.86
N SER A 107 -4.23 -14.88 23.89
CA SER A 107 -4.57 -13.76 24.79
C SER A 107 -3.34 -13.16 25.48
N SER A 108 -2.33 -13.99 25.79
CA SER A 108 -1.09 -13.57 26.44
C SER A 108 -0.09 -12.90 25.49
N ASP A 109 -0.13 -13.22 24.18
CA ASP A 109 0.87 -12.74 23.24
C ASP A 109 0.47 -11.42 22.55
N PHE A 110 -0.83 -11.10 22.54
CA PHE A 110 -1.33 -9.89 21.91
C PHE A 110 -0.65 -8.63 22.50
N SER A 111 -0.61 -8.50 23.83
CA SER A 111 0.00 -7.34 24.50
C SER A 111 1.52 -7.23 24.27
N LYS A 112 2.18 -8.35 23.96
CA LYS A 112 3.62 -8.44 23.67
C LYS A 112 3.94 -8.19 22.20
N SER A 113 2.94 -8.26 21.32
CA SER A 113 3.12 -8.15 19.87
C SER A 113 3.76 -6.81 19.47
N LYS A 114 4.91 -6.89 18.80
CA LYS A 114 5.56 -5.71 18.21
C LYS A 114 4.65 -5.03 17.17
N GLY A 115 3.97 -5.80 16.34
CA GLY A 115 3.04 -5.28 15.33
C GLY A 115 1.87 -4.52 15.96
N ALA A 116 1.23 -5.09 17.01
CA ALA A 116 0.16 -4.42 17.72
C ALA A 116 0.62 -3.09 18.34
N LYS A 117 1.82 -3.08 18.95
CA LYS A 117 2.43 -1.86 19.52
C LYS A 117 2.74 -0.82 18.45
N THR A 118 3.33 -1.23 17.32
CA THR A 118 3.68 -0.32 16.20
C THR A 118 2.44 0.42 15.68
N TYR A 119 1.33 -0.29 15.51
CA TYR A 119 0.07 0.31 15.03
C TYR A 119 -0.88 0.73 16.14
N LYS A 120 -0.40 0.77 17.41
CA LYS A 120 -1.21 1.19 18.58
C LYS A 120 -2.57 0.48 18.65
N VAL A 121 -2.56 -0.83 18.35
CA VAL A 121 -3.75 -1.67 18.43
C VAL A 121 -3.95 -2.08 19.90
N THR A 122 -5.04 -1.61 20.50
CA THR A 122 -5.37 -1.84 21.92
C THR A 122 -6.35 -2.97 22.14
N GLY A 123 -6.96 -3.49 21.07
CA GLY A 123 -7.93 -4.59 21.14
C GLY A 123 -8.10 -5.31 19.82
N VAL A 124 -8.70 -6.49 19.88
CA VAL A 124 -9.00 -7.32 18.71
C VAL A 124 -10.50 -7.62 18.62
N PRO A 125 -11.06 -7.81 17.42
CA PRO A 125 -10.37 -7.75 16.12
C PRO A 125 -10.12 -6.31 15.66
N ALA A 126 -8.96 -6.07 15.06
CA ALA A 126 -8.64 -4.79 14.42
C ALA A 126 -8.09 -5.03 13.01
N MET A 127 -8.53 -4.23 12.07
CA MET A 127 -8.02 -4.20 10.71
C MET A 127 -7.43 -2.82 10.45
N VAL A 128 -6.12 -2.76 10.22
CA VAL A 128 -5.37 -1.53 9.94
C VAL A 128 -4.98 -1.54 8.47
N VAL A 129 -5.31 -0.48 7.75
CA VAL A 129 -4.91 -0.29 6.35
C VAL A 129 -3.63 0.52 6.34
N VAL A 130 -2.61 0.02 5.65
CA VAL A 130 -1.31 0.69 5.53
C VAL A 130 -0.85 0.74 4.07
N ASP A 131 0.03 1.68 3.75
CA ASP A 131 0.75 1.71 2.47
C ASP A 131 1.95 0.75 2.45
N ALA A 132 2.74 0.77 1.38
CA ALA A 132 3.94 -0.06 1.21
C ALA A 132 5.00 0.23 2.27
N GLU A 133 5.12 1.47 2.73
CA GLU A 133 6.05 1.94 3.75
C GLU A 133 5.59 1.58 5.17
N GLY A 134 4.34 1.08 5.32
CA GLY A 134 3.74 0.74 6.60
C GLY A 134 3.08 1.92 7.32
N LYS A 135 2.88 3.05 6.64
CA LYS A 135 2.13 4.18 7.19
C LYS A 135 0.64 3.86 7.20
N GLU A 136 -0.01 4.12 8.32
CA GLU A 136 -1.43 3.90 8.45
C GLU A 136 -2.25 4.89 7.61
N LEU A 137 -3.17 4.33 6.82
CA LEU A 137 -4.14 5.06 6.00
C LEU A 137 -5.52 5.10 6.65
N GLY A 138 -5.85 4.07 7.45
CA GLY A 138 -7.11 3.98 8.17
C GLY A 138 -7.27 2.68 8.92
N ARG A 139 -8.34 2.56 9.70
CA ARG A 139 -8.63 1.35 10.46
C ARG A 139 -10.11 1.10 10.65
N THR A 140 -10.45 -0.16 10.91
CA THR A 140 -11.78 -0.59 11.33
C THR A 140 -11.65 -1.82 12.22
N GLY A 141 -12.77 -2.22 12.84
CA GLY A 141 -12.88 -3.44 13.63
C GLY A 141 -14.13 -4.22 13.24
N TYR A 142 -14.59 -5.12 14.10
CA TYR A 142 -15.90 -5.73 13.95
C TYR A 142 -16.98 -4.71 14.30
N ILE A 143 -17.90 -4.50 13.38
CA ILE A 143 -19.08 -3.64 13.56
C ILE A 143 -20.32 -4.51 13.37
N PRO A 144 -21.12 -4.74 14.42
CA PRO A 144 -22.34 -5.54 14.33
C PRO A 144 -23.28 -5.03 13.23
N GLY A 145 -23.80 -5.93 12.42
CA GLY A 145 -24.73 -5.61 11.32
C GLY A 145 -24.07 -5.08 10.04
N ARG A 146 -22.78 -4.79 10.05
CA ARG A 146 -22.06 -4.39 8.84
C ARG A 146 -21.82 -5.59 7.93
N THR A 147 -22.29 -5.50 6.69
CA THR A 147 -22.22 -6.59 5.71
C THR A 147 -20.81 -6.75 5.12
N PRO A 148 -20.47 -7.96 4.57
CA PRO A 148 -19.21 -8.16 3.85
C PRO A 148 -18.96 -7.13 2.75
N VAL A 149 -19.99 -6.77 1.99
CA VAL A 149 -19.90 -5.76 0.91
C VAL A 149 -19.53 -4.39 1.46
N GLN A 150 -20.14 -3.98 2.57
CA GLN A 150 -19.83 -2.70 3.21
C GLN A 150 -18.39 -2.63 3.76
N TYR A 151 -17.81 -3.78 4.17
CA TYR A 151 -16.39 -3.84 4.49
C TYR A 151 -15.52 -3.68 3.25
N VAL A 152 -15.87 -4.31 2.14
CA VAL A 152 -15.17 -4.15 0.86
C VAL A 152 -15.18 -2.68 0.42
N GLU A 153 -16.34 -2.02 0.47
CA GLU A 153 -16.45 -0.59 0.13
C GLU A 153 -15.60 0.31 1.03
N PHE A 154 -15.46 -0.05 2.31
CA PHE A 154 -14.53 0.65 3.19
C PHE A 154 -13.09 0.54 2.70
N PHE A 155 -12.63 -0.65 2.30
CA PHE A 155 -11.26 -0.86 1.83
C PHE A 155 -11.00 -0.27 0.43
N LYS A 156 -11.99 -0.26 -0.45
CA LYS A 156 -11.90 0.37 -1.78
C LYS A 156 -11.52 1.85 -1.71
N LYS A 157 -11.83 2.55 -0.63
CA LYS A 157 -11.45 3.96 -0.44
C LYS A 157 -9.94 4.19 -0.46
N TYR A 158 -9.17 3.16 -0.13
CA TYR A 158 -7.71 3.21 -0.05
C TYR A 158 -7.03 2.53 -1.24
N ALA A 159 -7.78 1.81 -2.06
CA ALA A 159 -7.25 1.24 -3.29
C ALA A 159 -6.86 2.36 -4.28
N PRO A 160 -5.82 2.15 -5.11
CA PRO A 160 -5.50 3.10 -6.16
C PRO A 160 -6.72 3.26 -7.05
N LYS A 161 -7.08 4.50 -7.34
CA LYS A 161 -8.14 4.78 -8.31
C LYS A 161 -7.69 4.21 -9.65
N THR A 162 -8.16 3.02 -9.98
CA THR A 162 -8.08 2.55 -11.36
C THR A 162 -8.81 3.60 -12.20
N ALA A 163 -8.13 4.17 -13.19
CA ALA A 163 -8.82 5.02 -14.16
C ALA A 163 -10.06 4.25 -14.60
N GLU A 164 -11.24 4.75 -14.24
CA GLU A 164 -12.50 4.17 -14.67
C GLU A 164 -12.41 4.03 -16.17
N ALA A 165 -12.48 2.79 -16.65
CA ALA A 165 -12.54 2.52 -18.08
C ALA A 165 -13.77 3.25 -18.59
N LYS A 166 -13.50 4.28 -19.40
CA LYS A 166 -14.48 5.09 -20.11
C LYS A 166 -15.09 4.26 -21.22
#